data_050ef7107ddac55448d5944ea1778df0
#
_entry.id   050ef7107ddac55448d5944ea1778df0
#
_cell.length_a   1.000
_cell.length_b   1.000
_cell.length_c   1.000
_cell.angle_alpha   90.00
_cell.angle_beta   90.00
_cell.angle_gamma   90.00
#
_symmetry.space_group_name_H-M   'P 1'
#
loop_
_entity.id
_entity.type
_entity.pdbx_description
1 polymer ?
#
loop_
_entity_poly.entity_id
_entity_poly.type
_entity_poly.pdbx_seq_one_letter_code
_entity_poly.pdbx_strand_id
1 'polypeptide(L)'
;MKPNISIIIPVYNVEAYLADCLDSILAQTFESFEVILVDDGSTDGSPAIAQKYADAHSEQIRYYRKENGGPGLARNFGISKAKGDYLMFVDSDDIVDPEMLTDLYESAFVLESDIIFCPYFRHGLYQEVTIEGTYDFDMDKVYTGTDFLKQSDYTVTTCSKLYRTAFVKQFAFPAHWFEDVAWLPVVMSYAKKISYVSTPYYHYLRHDTSIVSSTSNKQILGSLDAIRFIVQNANPEAASEVAPFTASLTLYMCTRRPAFADRYVDLLMENKDFILSNTDFEEHPRLKVRLDYYYNAFQAIPKHIYYDHFGKTTLTEQEQNNLDTLVGTLVEFDAEITCLNEENCDIDEHPAIRKAYNEGRYHVVGQYFKCKKLMEEGGIALSKQVRGIKYITPLLLRTQALFGFQ
;
A
#
# COMPACT_ATOMS: atom_id res chain seq x y z
N MET A 1 38.56 3.79 11.54
CA MET A 1 37.74 3.92 12.78
C MET A 1 36.46 3.20 12.60
N LYS A 2 35.75 2.83 13.69
CA LYS A 2 34.38 2.30 13.59
C LYS A 2 33.46 3.46 13.22
N PRO A 3 32.59 3.33 12.17
CA PRO A 3 31.65 4.39 11.85
C PRO A 3 30.57 4.50 12.93
N ASN A 4 29.99 5.68 13.08
CA ASN A 4 28.84 5.89 13.97
C ASN A 4 27.53 5.48 13.28
N ILE A 5 27.42 5.70 11.96
CA ILE A 5 26.22 5.41 11.16
C ILE A 5 26.58 4.45 10.02
N SER A 6 25.72 3.45 9.76
CA SER A 6 25.74 2.65 8.54
C SER A 6 24.55 3.00 7.67
N ILE A 7 24.76 3.48 6.46
CA ILE A 7 23.70 3.78 5.48
C ILE A 7 23.54 2.55 4.58
N ILE A 8 22.38 1.96 4.56
CA ILE A 8 22.07 0.76 3.78
C ILE A 8 21.19 1.16 2.59
N ILE A 9 21.68 0.88 1.37
CA ILE A 9 21.04 1.25 0.12
C ILE A 9 20.76 -0.03 -0.69
N PRO A 10 19.52 -0.50 -0.77
CA PRO A 10 19.15 -1.55 -1.71
C PRO A 10 19.16 -0.98 -3.13
N VAL A 11 19.81 -1.68 -4.06
CA VAL A 11 19.98 -1.26 -5.46
C VAL A 11 19.35 -2.30 -6.37
N TYR A 12 18.42 -1.90 -7.23
CA TYR A 12 17.84 -2.77 -8.26
C TYR A 12 17.31 -1.98 -9.45
N ASN A 13 18.01 -2.02 -10.58
CA ASN A 13 17.63 -1.38 -11.85
C ASN A 13 17.29 0.13 -11.69
N VAL A 14 18.23 0.90 -11.17
CA VAL A 14 18.11 2.35 -10.86
C VAL A 14 19.24 3.17 -11.47
N GLU A 15 19.78 2.77 -12.61
CA GLU A 15 20.93 3.42 -13.27
C GLU A 15 20.73 4.93 -13.50
N ALA A 16 19.48 5.37 -13.67
CA ALA A 16 19.15 6.78 -13.91
C ALA A 16 19.23 7.66 -12.65
N TYR A 17 19.18 7.07 -11.44
CA TYR A 17 19.03 7.81 -10.18
C TYR A 17 20.17 7.57 -9.19
N LEU A 18 20.82 6.41 -9.28
CA LEU A 18 21.81 5.95 -8.27
C LEU A 18 22.95 6.94 -8.04
N ALA A 19 23.40 7.63 -9.09
CA ALA A 19 24.50 8.60 -8.96
C ALA A 19 24.07 9.80 -8.10
N ASP A 20 22.90 10.37 -8.36
CA ASP A 20 22.38 11.53 -7.60
C ASP A 20 22.14 11.16 -6.13
N CYS A 21 21.62 9.96 -5.88
CA CYS A 21 21.45 9.42 -4.54
C CYS A 21 22.79 9.35 -3.80
N LEU A 22 23.83 8.75 -4.41
CA LEU A 22 25.15 8.59 -3.81
C LEU A 22 25.85 9.94 -3.60
N ASP A 23 25.72 10.86 -4.54
CA ASP A 23 26.28 12.22 -4.42
C ASP A 23 25.65 12.97 -3.24
N SER A 24 24.35 12.87 -3.02
CA SER A 24 23.64 13.47 -1.89
C SER A 24 24.10 12.91 -0.54
N ILE A 25 24.42 11.61 -0.49
CA ILE A 25 24.93 10.96 0.70
C ILE A 25 26.38 11.37 0.97
N LEU A 26 27.20 11.47 -0.07
CA LEU A 26 28.59 11.92 0.07
C LEU A 26 28.72 13.41 0.43
N ALA A 27 27.67 14.19 0.21
CA ALA A 27 27.58 15.60 0.58
C ALA A 27 27.19 15.81 2.06
N GLN A 28 26.96 14.77 2.85
CA GLN A 28 26.58 14.90 4.26
C GLN A 28 27.66 15.62 5.07
N THR A 29 27.23 16.53 5.96
CA THR A 29 28.11 17.26 6.87
C THR A 29 28.65 16.39 8.01
N PHE A 30 28.02 15.27 8.29
CA PHE A 30 28.45 14.27 9.26
C PHE A 30 29.50 13.34 8.64
N GLU A 31 30.69 13.22 9.23
CA GLU A 31 31.80 12.49 8.62
C GLU A 31 31.89 11.00 8.99
N SER A 32 31.35 10.61 10.15
CA SER A 32 31.55 9.27 10.72
C SER A 32 30.50 8.25 10.26
N PHE A 33 30.42 7.98 8.96
CA PHE A 33 29.48 6.98 8.40
C PHE A 33 30.18 6.05 7.39
N GLU A 34 29.53 4.89 7.16
CA GLU A 34 29.80 3.98 6.04
C GLU A 34 28.53 3.82 5.20
N VAL A 35 28.73 3.52 3.91
CA VAL A 35 27.66 3.20 2.96
C VAL A 35 27.78 1.73 2.56
N ILE A 36 26.66 1.02 2.62
CA ILE A 36 26.53 -0.39 2.26
C ILE A 36 25.55 -0.49 1.09
N LEU A 37 26.11 -0.57 -0.13
CA LEU A 37 25.35 -0.78 -1.37
C LEU A 37 25.05 -2.27 -1.52
N VAL A 38 23.80 -2.63 -1.61
CA VAL A 38 23.36 -4.02 -1.80
C VAL A 38 22.61 -4.14 -3.10
N ASP A 39 23.30 -4.55 -4.16
CA ASP A 39 22.73 -4.83 -5.47
C ASP A 39 21.97 -6.16 -5.43
N ASP A 40 20.66 -6.06 -5.58
CA ASP A 40 19.72 -7.18 -5.57
C ASP A 40 19.54 -7.82 -6.95
N GLY A 41 20.66 -8.00 -7.69
CA GLY A 41 20.70 -8.67 -8.99
C GLY A 41 20.28 -7.77 -10.15
N SER A 42 20.68 -6.49 -10.16
CA SER A 42 20.41 -5.54 -11.25
C SER A 42 20.94 -6.05 -12.60
N THR A 43 20.20 -5.70 -13.67
CA THR A 43 20.50 -6.09 -15.06
C THR A 43 20.79 -4.89 -15.96
N ASP A 44 20.66 -3.66 -15.45
CA ASP A 44 20.98 -2.40 -16.10
C ASP A 44 22.41 -1.92 -15.75
N GLY A 45 22.70 -0.61 -15.89
CA GLY A 45 23.99 -0.01 -15.57
C GLY A 45 24.26 0.20 -14.08
N SER A 46 23.31 -0.05 -13.19
CA SER A 46 23.43 0.16 -11.74
C SER A 46 24.67 -0.50 -11.11
N PRO A 47 25.02 -1.77 -11.43
CA PRO A 47 26.21 -2.43 -10.88
C PRO A 47 27.51 -1.70 -11.23
N ALA A 48 27.63 -1.17 -12.44
CA ALA A 48 28.82 -0.45 -12.89
C ALA A 48 28.95 0.90 -12.16
N ILE A 49 27.84 1.60 -11.92
CA ILE A 49 27.81 2.84 -11.14
C ILE A 49 28.20 2.55 -9.69
N ALA A 50 27.55 1.57 -9.05
CA ALA A 50 27.83 1.18 -7.67
C ALA A 50 29.30 0.80 -7.45
N GLN A 51 29.88 0.00 -8.36
CA GLN A 51 31.29 -0.38 -8.30
C GLN A 51 32.22 0.83 -8.45
N LYS A 52 31.92 1.74 -9.40
CA LYS A 52 32.71 2.97 -9.60
C LYS A 52 32.79 3.83 -8.32
N TYR A 53 31.63 4.01 -7.63
CA TYR A 53 31.59 4.77 -6.38
C TYR A 53 32.33 4.04 -5.25
N ALA A 54 32.19 2.73 -5.14
CA ALA A 54 32.90 1.93 -4.15
C ALA A 54 34.43 1.96 -4.37
N ASP A 55 34.91 1.95 -5.61
CA ASP A 55 36.32 2.05 -5.94
C ASP A 55 36.86 3.44 -5.62
N ALA A 56 36.11 4.50 -5.92
CA ALA A 56 36.51 5.89 -5.66
C ALA A 56 36.48 6.24 -4.16
N HIS A 57 35.60 5.61 -3.37
CA HIS A 57 35.41 5.89 -1.94
C HIS A 57 35.55 4.61 -1.09
N SER A 58 36.59 3.80 -1.35
CA SER A 58 36.76 2.45 -0.78
C SER A 58 36.87 2.41 0.74
N GLU A 59 37.24 3.52 1.40
CA GLU A 59 37.25 3.62 2.86
C GLU A 59 35.86 3.77 3.48
N GLN A 60 34.90 4.27 2.68
CA GLN A 60 33.57 4.66 3.14
C GLN A 60 32.44 3.83 2.51
N ILE A 61 32.55 3.45 1.23
CA ILE A 61 31.55 2.72 0.49
C ILE A 61 31.95 1.27 0.30
N ARG A 62 31.03 0.35 0.59
CA ARG A 62 31.16 -1.08 0.31
C ARG A 62 30.02 -1.54 -0.60
N TYR A 63 30.36 -2.20 -1.69
CA TYR A 63 29.42 -2.76 -2.65
C TYR A 63 29.35 -4.27 -2.50
N TYR A 64 28.13 -4.78 -2.46
CA TYR A 64 27.80 -6.20 -2.43
C TYR A 64 26.73 -6.51 -3.47
N ARG A 65 26.89 -7.63 -4.15
CA ARG A 65 25.88 -8.13 -5.10
C ARG A 65 25.35 -9.48 -4.63
N LYS A 66 24.04 -9.69 -4.79
CA LYS A 66 23.36 -10.95 -4.47
C LYS A 66 22.33 -11.30 -5.55
N GLU A 67 21.81 -12.51 -5.52
CA GLU A 67 20.65 -12.88 -6.33
C GLU A 67 19.42 -12.08 -5.90
N ASN A 68 18.55 -11.74 -6.87
CA ASN A 68 17.34 -10.96 -6.60
C ASN A 68 16.44 -11.68 -5.60
N GLY A 69 16.08 -10.99 -4.54
CA GLY A 69 15.20 -11.48 -3.49
C GLY A 69 14.24 -10.41 -2.97
N GLY A 70 14.30 -9.21 -3.55
CA GLY A 70 13.50 -8.06 -3.16
C GLY A 70 14.17 -7.15 -2.11
N PRO A 71 13.65 -5.92 -1.96
CA PRO A 71 14.27 -4.87 -1.15
C PRO A 71 14.39 -5.25 0.32
N GLY A 72 13.44 -6.00 0.89
CA GLY A 72 13.52 -6.47 2.28
C GLY A 72 14.72 -7.37 2.54
N LEU A 73 14.98 -8.34 1.64
CA LEU A 73 16.14 -9.22 1.77
C LEU A 73 17.46 -8.48 1.50
N ALA A 74 17.47 -7.47 0.63
CA ALA A 74 18.62 -6.61 0.44
C ALA A 74 18.91 -5.79 1.70
N ARG A 75 17.89 -5.21 2.35
CA ARG A 75 18.05 -4.52 3.64
C ARG A 75 18.55 -5.45 4.75
N ASN A 76 18.01 -6.68 4.85
CA ASN A 76 18.49 -7.68 5.80
C ASN A 76 19.98 -8.01 5.61
N PHE A 77 20.41 -8.16 4.36
CA PHE A 77 21.82 -8.35 4.04
C PHE A 77 22.65 -7.16 4.49
N GLY A 78 22.21 -5.93 4.19
CA GLY A 78 22.87 -4.70 4.63
C GLY A 78 22.96 -4.60 6.16
N ILE A 79 21.90 -4.90 6.90
CA ILE A 79 21.88 -4.95 8.37
C ILE A 79 22.96 -5.91 8.90
N SER A 80 23.18 -7.06 8.25
CA SER A 80 24.19 -8.04 8.64
C SER A 80 25.63 -7.50 8.49
N LYS A 81 25.85 -6.53 7.61
CA LYS A 81 27.15 -5.89 7.32
C LYS A 81 27.37 -4.61 8.11
N ALA A 82 26.32 -4.01 8.65
CA ALA A 82 26.37 -2.75 9.38
C ALA A 82 27.24 -2.83 10.63
N LYS A 83 28.15 -1.84 10.76
CA LYS A 83 29.11 -1.68 11.87
C LYS A 83 28.80 -0.45 12.73
N GLY A 84 28.02 0.49 12.22
CA GLY A 84 27.64 1.70 12.92
C GLY A 84 26.85 1.43 14.19
N ASP A 85 26.88 2.34 15.13
CA ASP A 85 26.04 2.29 16.33
C ASP A 85 24.56 2.54 15.99
N TYR A 86 24.35 3.32 14.92
CA TYR A 86 23.05 3.51 14.27
C TYR A 86 23.12 3.05 12.81
N LEU A 87 21.97 2.78 12.23
CA LEU A 87 21.81 2.56 10.79
C LEU A 87 20.64 3.34 10.23
N MET A 88 20.71 3.61 8.92
CA MET A 88 19.68 4.28 8.13
C MET A 88 19.44 3.50 6.85
N PHE A 89 18.19 3.49 6.38
CA PHE A 89 17.85 3.03 5.03
C PHE A 89 17.62 4.24 4.13
N VAL A 90 18.22 4.20 2.94
CA VAL A 90 17.96 5.16 1.87
C VAL A 90 17.62 4.37 0.62
N ASP A 91 16.50 4.70 -0.03
CA ASP A 91 16.15 4.08 -1.30
C ASP A 91 17.02 4.69 -2.41
N SER A 92 17.47 3.86 -3.34
CA SER A 92 18.52 4.22 -4.32
C SER A 92 18.08 5.20 -5.40
N ASP A 93 16.81 5.58 -5.41
CA ASP A 93 16.16 6.57 -6.29
C ASP A 93 15.77 7.86 -5.56
N ASP A 94 16.17 8.01 -4.28
CA ASP A 94 15.86 9.16 -3.44
C ASP A 94 17.11 10.02 -3.13
N ILE A 95 16.90 11.20 -2.57
CA ILE A 95 17.94 12.19 -2.24
C ILE A 95 17.80 12.62 -0.78
N VAL A 96 18.92 12.98 -0.13
CA VAL A 96 18.94 13.45 1.25
C VAL A 96 19.68 14.79 1.38
N ASP A 97 19.16 15.69 2.22
CA ASP A 97 19.79 16.97 2.49
C ASP A 97 21.08 16.81 3.32
N PRO A 98 22.08 17.69 3.15
CA PRO A 98 23.42 17.54 3.74
C PRO A 98 23.44 17.47 5.27
N GLU A 99 22.51 18.08 5.97
CA GLU A 99 22.47 18.16 7.43
C GLU A 99 21.75 16.96 8.09
N MET A 100 21.11 16.10 7.31
CA MET A 100 20.25 15.03 7.83
C MET A 100 20.95 14.13 8.85
N LEU A 101 22.12 13.64 8.53
CA LEU A 101 22.83 12.72 9.45
C LEU A 101 23.27 13.41 10.73
N THR A 102 23.70 14.66 10.65
CA THR A 102 24.15 15.44 11.80
C THR A 102 23.01 15.62 12.79
N ASP A 103 21.90 16.17 12.34
CA ASP A 103 20.77 16.51 13.20
C ASP A 103 20.11 15.26 13.81
N LEU A 104 19.92 14.21 12.99
CA LEU A 104 19.37 12.96 13.49
C LEU A 104 20.32 12.26 14.48
N TYR A 105 21.64 12.24 14.21
CA TYR A 105 22.58 11.55 15.08
C TYR A 105 22.75 12.28 16.41
N GLU A 106 22.91 13.61 16.41
CA GLU A 106 23.08 14.39 17.62
C GLU A 106 21.87 14.25 18.55
N SER A 107 20.66 14.37 18.01
CA SER A 107 19.43 14.17 18.78
C SER A 107 19.28 12.72 19.28
N ALA A 108 19.54 11.72 18.43
CA ALA A 108 19.46 10.30 18.81
C ALA A 108 20.48 9.95 19.91
N PHE A 109 21.68 10.52 19.83
CA PHE A 109 22.73 10.29 20.81
C PHE A 109 22.39 10.89 22.18
N VAL A 110 21.93 12.14 22.21
CA VAL A 110 21.55 12.85 23.45
C VAL A 110 20.34 12.19 24.13
N LEU A 111 19.33 11.83 23.36
CA LEU A 111 18.10 11.25 23.88
C LEU A 111 18.18 9.71 24.03
N GLU A 112 19.30 9.11 23.66
CA GLU A 112 19.51 7.66 23.67
C GLU A 112 18.39 6.89 22.96
N SER A 113 17.95 7.38 21.80
CA SER A 113 16.82 6.86 21.07
C SER A 113 17.09 5.49 20.45
N ASP A 114 16.07 4.61 20.46
CA ASP A 114 16.08 3.38 19.68
C ASP A 114 15.85 3.71 18.20
N ILE A 115 14.95 4.68 17.97
CA ILE A 115 14.61 5.20 16.65
C ILE A 115 14.45 6.72 16.73
N ILE A 116 15.03 7.45 15.79
CA ILE A 116 14.72 8.85 15.54
C ILE A 116 14.26 9.01 14.12
N PHE A 117 13.32 9.92 13.87
CA PHE A 117 12.76 10.14 12.56
C PHE A 117 12.48 11.61 12.29
N CYS A 118 12.38 11.95 11.02
CA CYS A 118 11.99 13.28 10.55
C CYS A 118 10.91 13.17 9.47
N PRO A 119 10.17 14.25 9.16
CA PRO A 119 9.31 14.33 7.99
C PRO A 119 10.15 14.20 6.71
N TYR A 120 9.46 14.00 5.58
CA TYR A 120 10.10 13.95 4.28
C TYR A 120 9.31 14.73 3.24
N PHE A 121 10.04 15.21 2.24
CA PHE A 121 9.46 15.80 1.04
C PHE A 121 9.02 14.69 0.09
N ARG A 122 7.78 14.72 -0.33
CA ARG A 122 7.28 13.86 -1.40
C ARG A 122 7.13 14.66 -2.67
N HIS A 123 7.92 14.31 -3.67
CA HIS A 123 7.87 14.91 -5.00
C HIS A 123 6.92 14.12 -5.89
N GLY A 124 5.85 14.79 -6.36
CA GLY A 124 4.88 14.19 -7.27
C GLY A 124 5.35 14.22 -8.73
N LEU A 125 4.64 13.48 -9.59
CA LEU A 125 4.95 13.37 -11.02
C LEU A 125 4.78 14.72 -11.78
N TYR A 126 4.03 15.66 -11.23
CA TYR A 126 3.72 16.96 -11.84
C TYR A 126 4.35 18.14 -11.08
N GLN A 127 5.50 17.91 -10.46
CA GLN A 127 6.28 18.91 -9.69
C GLN A 127 5.60 19.42 -8.41
N GLU A 128 4.48 18.84 -7.98
CA GLU A 128 3.96 19.10 -6.64
C GLU A 128 4.89 18.52 -5.58
N VAL A 129 5.14 19.29 -4.53
CA VAL A 129 5.93 18.85 -3.37
C VAL A 129 5.06 18.98 -2.13
N THR A 130 4.96 17.90 -1.38
CA THR A 130 4.27 17.85 -0.10
C THR A 130 5.23 17.40 1.00
N ILE A 131 4.98 17.84 2.23
CA ILE A 131 5.70 17.31 3.40
C ILE A 131 4.81 16.26 4.04
N GLU A 132 5.34 15.05 4.18
CA GLU A 132 4.65 13.90 4.79
C GLU A 132 5.43 13.43 6.03
N GLY A 133 4.77 12.65 6.90
CA GLY A 133 5.38 12.14 8.12
C GLY A 133 5.56 13.21 9.20
N THR A 134 4.69 14.23 9.21
CA THR A 134 4.61 15.21 10.28
C THR A 134 3.76 14.68 11.43
N TYR A 135 4.27 14.81 12.65
CA TYR A 135 3.61 14.32 13.85
C TYR A 135 3.61 15.41 14.93
N ASP A 136 2.65 15.34 15.85
CA ASP A 136 2.57 16.23 17.01
C ASP A 136 3.51 15.72 18.13
N PHE A 137 4.80 15.70 17.82
CA PHE A 137 5.87 15.32 18.75
C PHE A 137 6.77 16.50 19.07
N ASP A 138 7.08 16.66 20.35
CA ASP A 138 8.06 17.61 20.87
C ASP A 138 9.48 17.05 20.61
N MET A 139 10.35 17.85 20.01
CA MET A 139 11.72 17.42 19.66
C MET A 139 12.62 17.15 20.87
N ASP A 140 12.30 17.76 22.01
CA ASP A 140 13.07 17.63 23.26
C ASP A 140 12.58 16.46 24.15
N LYS A 141 11.62 15.67 23.64
CA LYS A 141 11.01 14.56 24.37
C LYS A 141 11.28 13.21 23.73
N VAL A 142 11.22 12.21 24.59
CA VAL A 142 11.26 10.80 24.20
C VAL A 142 9.87 10.22 24.33
N TYR A 143 9.46 9.48 23.31
CA TYR A 143 8.19 8.79 23.18
C TYR A 143 8.41 7.29 23.09
N THR A 144 7.35 6.52 23.13
CA THR A 144 7.37 5.10 22.79
C THR A 144 6.98 4.87 21.32
N GLY A 145 7.32 3.72 20.78
CA GLY A 145 6.86 3.37 19.43
C GLY A 145 5.34 3.20 19.35
N THR A 146 4.65 2.92 20.47
CA THR A 146 3.20 2.89 20.54
C THR A 146 2.59 4.28 20.39
N ASP A 147 3.25 5.34 20.89
CA ASP A 147 2.82 6.73 20.66
C ASP A 147 2.89 7.09 19.16
N PHE A 148 3.87 6.55 18.44
CA PHE A 148 3.94 6.67 16.99
C PHE A 148 2.78 5.95 16.30
N LEU A 149 2.46 4.72 16.70
CA LEU A 149 1.36 3.96 16.09
C LEU A 149 0.00 4.65 16.29
N LYS A 150 -0.22 5.32 17.42
CA LYS A 150 -1.44 6.11 17.70
C LYS A 150 -1.62 7.29 16.75
N GLN A 151 -0.53 7.94 16.34
CA GLN A 151 -0.55 9.12 15.48
C GLN A 151 -0.37 8.79 14.00
N SER A 152 0.09 7.58 13.68
CA SER A 152 0.40 7.19 12.30
C SER A 152 -0.84 7.18 11.42
N ASP A 153 -0.76 7.88 10.31
CA ASP A 153 -1.77 7.91 9.24
C ASP A 153 -1.55 6.83 8.17
N TYR A 154 -0.89 5.72 8.56
CA TYR A 154 -0.50 4.57 7.69
C TYR A 154 0.63 4.88 6.71
N THR A 155 1.26 6.03 6.78
CA THR A 155 2.45 6.37 6.02
C THR A 155 3.65 5.70 6.67
N VAL A 156 3.78 4.40 6.41
CA VAL A 156 4.88 3.58 6.94
C VAL A 156 6.00 3.51 5.92
N THR A 157 7.05 4.30 6.13
CA THR A 157 8.29 4.19 5.37
C THR A 157 9.45 3.87 6.31
N THR A 158 10.38 3.04 5.87
CA THR A 158 11.60 2.74 6.62
C THR A 158 12.67 3.81 6.45
N CYS A 159 12.55 4.64 5.41
CA CYS A 159 13.43 5.77 5.15
C CYS A 159 13.14 6.96 6.07
N SER A 160 13.89 8.04 5.99
CA SER A 160 13.81 9.21 6.86
C SER A 160 13.95 8.91 8.37
N LYS A 161 14.61 7.82 8.72
CA LYS A 161 14.80 7.34 10.10
C LYS A 161 16.21 6.84 10.35
N LEU A 162 16.70 7.10 11.57
CA LEU A 162 17.93 6.52 12.08
C LEU A 162 17.54 5.52 13.19
N TYR A 163 18.07 4.32 13.09
CA TYR A 163 17.75 3.20 13.98
C TYR A 163 18.98 2.82 14.79
N ARG A 164 18.87 2.60 16.09
CA ARG A 164 19.93 1.97 16.89
C ARG A 164 20.20 0.57 16.36
N THR A 165 21.40 0.32 15.90
CA THR A 165 21.77 -0.93 15.22
C THR A 165 21.52 -2.17 16.10
N ALA A 166 21.86 -2.11 17.38
CA ALA A 166 21.65 -3.21 18.32
C ALA A 166 20.17 -3.54 18.55
N PHE A 167 19.31 -2.52 18.47
CA PHE A 167 17.86 -2.69 18.57
C PHE A 167 17.32 -3.32 17.28
N VAL A 168 17.60 -2.75 16.13
CA VAL A 168 16.95 -3.15 14.87
C VAL A 168 17.45 -4.50 14.33
N LYS A 169 18.64 -4.94 14.70
CA LYS A 169 19.17 -6.28 14.33
C LYS A 169 18.32 -7.46 14.85
N GLN A 170 17.39 -7.20 15.76
CA GLN A 170 16.47 -8.22 16.29
C GLN A 170 15.30 -8.49 15.33
N PHE A 171 15.06 -7.64 14.33
CA PHE A 171 13.91 -7.67 13.45
C PHE A 171 14.32 -7.84 12.00
N ALA A 172 13.97 -8.98 11.40
CA ALA A 172 14.20 -9.20 9.98
C ALA A 172 13.04 -8.68 9.13
N PHE A 173 13.35 -8.06 7.99
CA PHE A 173 12.33 -7.79 6.97
C PHE A 173 11.79 -9.10 6.39
N PRO A 174 10.49 -9.20 6.16
CA PRO A 174 9.92 -10.34 5.45
C PRO A 174 10.32 -10.36 3.97
N ALA A 175 10.25 -11.54 3.35
CA ALA A 175 10.61 -11.76 1.96
C ALA A 175 9.41 -11.58 0.99
N HIS A 176 8.49 -10.68 1.27
CA HIS A 176 7.32 -10.39 0.43
C HIS A 176 7.24 -8.89 0.10
N TRP A 177 6.38 -8.54 -0.85
CA TRP A 177 6.10 -7.14 -1.19
C TRP A 177 5.45 -6.41 -0.01
N PHE A 178 5.63 -5.09 0.10
CA PHE A 178 5.22 -4.28 1.24
C PHE A 178 5.95 -4.67 2.53
N GLU A 179 7.22 -5.01 2.40
CA GLU A 179 8.10 -5.37 3.49
C GLU A 179 8.30 -4.25 4.51
N ASP A 180 8.30 -3.00 4.05
CA ASP A 180 8.36 -1.78 4.86
C ASP A 180 7.08 -1.60 5.69
N VAL A 181 5.92 -1.74 5.04
CA VAL A 181 4.60 -1.70 5.68
C VAL A 181 4.45 -2.80 6.74
N ALA A 182 5.03 -3.98 6.49
CA ALA A 182 5.03 -5.09 7.42
C ALA A 182 5.99 -4.85 8.60
N TRP A 183 7.21 -4.43 8.31
CA TRP A 183 8.31 -4.40 9.25
C TRP A 183 8.23 -3.23 10.24
N LEU A 184 7.96 -2.02 9.75
CA LEU A 184 8.02 -0.83 10.61
C LEU A 184 7.04 -0.86 11.78
N PRO A 185 5.76 -1.21 11.63
CA PRO A 185 4.82 -1.29 12.77
C PRO A 185 5.26 -2.33 13.81
N VAL A 186 5.84 -3.45 13.37
CA VAL A 186 6.40 -4.46 14.28
C VAL A 186 7.54 -3.85 15.07
N VAL A 187 8.52 -3.23 14.42
CA VAL A 187 9.66 -2.59 15.10
C VAL A 187 9.21 -1.49 16.06
N MET A 188 8.27 -0.65 15.62
CA MET A 188 7.69 0.40 16.48
C MET A 188 7.00 -0.19 17.71
N SER A 189 6.32 -1.31 17.62
CA SER A 189 5.65 -1.94 18.78
C SER A 189 6.62 -2.36 19.90
N TYR A 190 7.90 -2.53 19.59
CA TYR A 190 8.96 -2.86 20.54
C TYR A 190 9.82 -1.66 20.97
N ALA A 191 9.78 -0.55 20.23
CA ALA A 191 10.62 0.61 20.51
C ALA A 191 10.19 1.32 21.80
N LYS A 192 11.14 1.49 22.74
CA LYS A 192 10.89 2.12 24.03
C LYS A 192 11.26 3.59 24.06
N LYS A 193 12.18 3.99 23.18
CA LYS A 193 12.68 5.36 23.09
C LYS A 193 12.67 5.79 21.62
N ILE A 194 11.68 6.55 21.22
CA ILE A 194 11.67 7.23 19.93
C ILE A 194 11.78 8.74 20.14
N SER A 195 12.42 9.41 19.20
CA SER A 195 12.50 10.87 19.15
C SER A 195 12.21 11.39 17.75
N TYR A 196 12.04 12.69 17.63
CA TYR A 196 11.56 13.33 16.43
C TYR A 196 12.32 14.62 16.14
N VAL A 197 12.67 14.84 14.87
CA VAL A 197 13.18 16.11 14.36
C VAL A 197 12.14 16.66 13.38
N SER A 198 11.70 17.90 13.56
CA SER A 198 10.63 18.48 12.76
C SER A 198 11.04 18.96 11.36
N THR A 199 12.34 19.04 11.09
CA THR A 199 12.87 19.46 9.78
C THR A 199 12.83 18.28 8.80
N PRO A 200 12.21 18.43 7.63
CA PRO A 200 12.27 17.43 6.58
C PRO A 200 13.63 17.49 5.87
N TYR A 201 14.29 16.33 5.74
CA TYR A 201 15.60 16.20 5.09
C TYR A 201 15.63 15.15 3.98
N TYR A 202 14.62 14.31 3.89
CA TYR A 202 14.58 13.21 2.94
C TYR A 202 13.67 13.57 1.78
N HIS A 203 14.09 13.37 0.54
CA HIS A 203 13.35 13.67 -0.68
C HIS A 203 12.92 12.36 -1.35
N TYR A 204 11.67 11.97 -1.16
CA TYR A 204 11.06 10.84 -1.84
C TYR A 204 10.66 11.26 -3.26
N LEU A 205 11.33 10.70 -4.27
CA LEU A 205 11.15 11.04 -5.67
C LEU A 205 10.23 10.02 -6.36
N ARG A 206 9.06 10.48 -6.82
CA ARG A 206 8.17 9.62 -7.61
C ARG A 206 8.51 9.70 -9.09
N HIS A 207 8.59 8.54 -9.73
CA HIS A 207 8.75 8.40 -11.17
C HIS A 207 7.81 7.31 -11.72
N ASP A 208 7.62 7.28 -13.06
CA ASP A 208 6.63 6.41 -13.71
C ASP A 208 6.89 4.91 -13.50
N THR A 209 8.14 4.54 -13.21
CA THR A 209 8.56 3.15 -12.95
C THR A 209 8.48 2.76 -11.47
N SER A 210 8.00 3.65 -10.59
CA SER A 210 7.86 3.36 -9.15
C SER A 210 6.95 2.15 -8.91
N ILE A 211 7.39 1.22 -8.06
CA ILE A 211 6.70 -0.04 -7.72
C ILE A 211 5.29 0.22 -7.20
N VAL A 212 5.08 1.33 -6.49
CA VAL A 212 3.79 1.72 -5.88
C VAL A 212 2.68 1.98 -6.90
N SER A 213 3.03 2.24 -8.17
CA SER A 213 2.07 2.51 -9.24
C SER A 213 1.45 1.25 -9.85
N SER A 214 1.97 0.06 -9.59
CA SER A 214 1.49 -1.18 -10.17
C SER A 214 0.37 -1.83 -9.34
N THR A 215 -0.58 -2.52 -10.00
CA THR A 215 -1.74 -3.20 -9.37
C THR A 215 -1.70 -4.70 -9.60
N SER A 216 -0.52 -5.31 -9.65
CA SER A 216 -0.37 -6.74 -9.90
C SER A 216 -0.93 -7.59 -8.75
N ASN A 217 -1.43 -8.80 -9.06
CA ASN A 217 -1.86 -9.78 -8.05
C ASN A 217 -0.78 -10.05 -6.98
N LYS A 218 0.48 -9.99 -7.36
CA LYS A 218 1.63 -10.18 -6.46
C LYS A 218 1.71 -9.09 -5.38
N GLN A 219 1.38 -7.85 -5.73
CA GLN A 219 1.35 -6.76 -4.76
C GLN A 219 0.16 -6.85 -3.79
N ILE A 220 -0.98 -7.35 -4.28
CA ILE A 220 -2.15 -7.53 -3.40
C ILE A 220 -1.85 -8.61 -2.37
N LEU A 221 -1.34 -9.75 -2.80
CA LEU A 221 -0.93 -10.81 -1.89
C LEU A 221 0.10 -10.29 -0.88
N GLY A 222 1.11 -9.55 -1.33
CA GLY A 222 2.11 -8.95 -0.44
C GLY A 222 1.52 -8.02 0.61
N SER A 223 0.50 -7.22 0.27
CA SER A 223 -0.14 -6.33 1.25
C SER A 223 -1.00 -7.08 2.27
N LEU A 224 -1.62 -8.21 1.90
CA LEU A 224 -2.31 -9.10 2.83
C LEU A 224 -1.32 -9.77 3.77
N ASP A 225 -0.20 -10.27 3.23
CA ASP A 225 0.87 -10.89 3.99
C ASP A 225 1.54 -9.90 4.96
N ALA A 226 1.66 -8.62 4.55
CA ALA A 226 2.17 -7.57 5.42
C ALA A 226 1.29 -7.39 6.68
N ILE A 227 -0.02 -7.36 6.52
CA ILE A 227 -0.96 -7.22 7.63
C ILE A 227 -0.89 -8.45 8.56
N ARG A 228 -0.86 -9.67 7.99
CA ARG A 228 -0.66 -10.90 8.80
C ARG A 228 0.66 -10.88 9.55
N PHE A 229 1.72 -10.43 8.90
CA PHE A 229 3.04 -10.31 9.53
C PHE A 229 3.00 -9.37 10.75
N ILE A 230 2.32 -8.23 10.65
CA ILE A 230 2.16 -7.30 11.78
C ILE A 230 1.47 -8.01 12.95
N VAL A 231 0.31 -8.63 12.73
CA VAL A 231 -0.46 -9.30 13.78
C VAL A 231 0.33 -10.43 14.46
N GLN A 232 1.13 -11.17 13.67
CA GLN A 232 1.88 -12.33 14.18
C GLN A 232 3.17 -11.96 14.92
N ASN A 233 3.78 -10.81 14.60
CA ASN A 233 5.14 -10.47 15.06
C ASN A 233 5.21 -9.21 15.93
N ALA A 234 4.15 -8.42 16.02
CA ALA A 234 4.15 -7.25 16.90
C ALA A 234 4.23 -7.64 18.37
N ASN A 235 4.73 -6.71 19.20
CA ASN A 235 4.83 -6.91 20.63
C ASN A 235 3.42 -7.15 21.25
N PRO A 236 3.17 -8.28 21.89
CA PRO A 236 1.88 -8.54 22.54
C PRO A 236 1.47 -7.49 23.58
N GLU A 237 2.45 -6.85 24.24
CA GLU A 237 2.20 -5.78 25.21
C GLU A 237 1.68 -4.47 24.55
N ALA A 238 1.86 -4.33 23.24
CA ALA A 238 1.39 -3.21 22.44
C ALA A 238 0.11 -3.53 21.65
N ALA A 239 -0.62 -4.58 22.02
CA ALA A 239 -1.79 -5.03 21.29
C ALA A 239 -2.89 -3.96 21.19
N SER A 240 -3.03 -3.10 22.20
CA SER A 240 -4.01 -2.00 22.23
C SER A 240 -3.75 -0.91 21.18
N GLU A 241 -2.53 -0.75 20.73
CA GLU A 241 -2.15 0.20 19.66
C GLU A 241 -2.03 -0.50 18.30
N VAL A 242 -1.56 -1.74 18.29
CA VAL A 242 -1.38 -2.51 17.06
C VAL A 242 -2.72 -2.92 16.45
N ALA A 243 -3.72 -3.27 17.26
CA ALA A 243 -5.02 -3.72 16.77
C ALA A 243 -5.78 -2.62 15.99
N PRO A 244 -5.99 -1.40 16.55
CA PRO A 244 -6.63 -0.32 15.81
C PRO A 244 -5.81 0.15 14.60
N PHE A 245 -4.47 0.16 14.70
CA PHE A 245 -3.58 0.45 13.57
C PHE A 245 -3.79 -0.56 12.44
N THR A 246 -3.73 -1.86 12.74
CA THR A 246 -3.89 -2.95 11.77
C THR A 246 -5.26 -2.93 11.10
N ALA A 247 -6.32 -2.73 11.90
CA ALA A 247 -7.68 -2.60 11.37
C ALA A 247 -7.81 -1.41 10.41
N SER A 248 -7.28 -0.27 10.79
CA SER A 248 -7.32 0.95 9.99
C SER A 248 -6.50 0.83 8.72
N LEU A 249 -5.31 0.21 8.78
CA LEU A 249 -4.47 -0.10 7.61
C LEU A 249 -5.22 -1.04 6.65
N THR A 250 -5.86 -2.09 7.16
CA THR A 250 -6.65 -3.02 6.34
C THR A 250 -7.79 -2.32 5.63
N LEU A 251 -8.52 -1.45 6.34
CA LEU A 251 -9.60 -0.64 5.76
C LEU A 251 -9.09 0.38 4.73
N TYR A 252 -7.91 0.96 4.96
CA TYR A 252 -7.26 1.84 3.99
C TYR A 252 -6.91 1.07 2.70
N MET A 253 -6.31 -0.11 2.81
CA MET A 253 -5.99 -0.95 1.65
C MET A 253 -7.25 -1.40 0.91
N CYS A 254 -8.32 -1.76 1.61
CA CYS A 254 -9.62 -2.08 1.04
C CYS A 254 -10.16 -0.93 0.16
N THR A 255 -10.07 0.32 0.65
CA THR A 255 -10.54 1.50 -0.11
C THR A 255 -9.65 1.86 -1.29
N ARG A 256 -8.36 1.60 -1.20
CA ARG A 256 -7.38 1.86 -2.27
C ARG A 256 -7.41 0.81 -3.37
N ARG A 257 -7.87 -0.41 -3.05
CA ARG A 257 -7.90 -1.58 -3.95
C ARG A 257 -9.24 -2.27 -3.92
N PRO A 258 -10.29 -1.56 -4.32
CA PRO A 258 -11.66 -2.03 -4.18
C PRO A 258 -11.99 -3.30 -4.99
N ALA A 259 -11.22 -3.59 -6.05
CA ALA A 259 -11.33 -4.84 -6.79
C ALA A 259 -11.02 -6.10 -5.96
N PHE A 260 -10.32 -5.92 -4.85
CA PHE A 260 -9.89 -6.98 -3.93
C PHE A 260 -10.41 -6.75 -2.52
N ALA A 261 -11.47 -5.95 -2.39
CA ALA A 261 -12.07 -5.60 -1.11
C ALA A 261 -12.51 -6.84 -0.32
N ASP A 262 -13.00 -7.87 -1.00
CA ASP A 262 -13.37 -9.17 -0.44
C ASP A 262 -12.21 -9.80 0.35
N ARG A 263 -11.01 -9.82 -0.22
CA ARG A 263 -9.82 -10.39 0.44
C ARG A 263 -9.40 -9.62 1.68
N TYR A 264 -9.53 -8.28 1.67
CA TYR A 264 -9.26 -7.46 2.85
C TYR A 264 -10.34 -7.61 3.92
N VAL A 265 -11.60 -7.84 3.50
CA VAL A 265 -12.70 -8.16 4.42
C VAL A 265 -12.48 -9.53 5.06
N ASP A 266 -12.09 -10.53 4.27
CA ASP A 266 -11.70 -11.85 4.80
C ASP A 266 -10.59 -11.72 5.84
N LEU A 267 -9.59 -10.88 5.58
CA LEU A 267 -8.49 -10.61 6.51
C LEU A 267 -8.97 -9.88 7.77
N LEU A 268 -9.93 -8.96 7.67
CA LEU A 268 -10.59 -8.35 8.85
C LEU A 268 -11.34 -9.40 9.66
N MET A 269 -12.03 -10.33 9.00
CA MET A 269 -12.74 -11.43 9.67
C MET A 269 -11.76 -12.41 10.33
N GLU A 270 -10.66 -12.76 9.66
CA GLU A 270 -9.57 -13.58 10.21
C GLU A 270 -9.01 -13.00 11.52
N ASN A 271 -8.88 -11.68 11.60
CA ASN A 271 -8.32 -10.96 12.74
C ASN A 271 -9.38 -10.34 13.67
N LYS A 272 -10.66 -10.69 13.51
CA LYS A 272 -11.77 -10.03 14.20
C LYS A 272 -11.63 -10.05 15.72
N ASP A 273 -11.33 -11.20 16.29
CA ASP A 273 -11.22 -11.37 17.74
C ASP A 273 -10.03 -10.56 18.29
N PHE A 274 -8.89 -10.56 17.61
CA PHE A 274 -7.74 -9.73 17.96
C PHE A 274 -8.09 -8.24 17.95
N ILE A 275 -8.76 -7.77 16.88
CA ILE A 275 -9.15 -6.36 16.73
C ILE A 275 -10.15 -5.94 17.79
N LEU A 276 -11.23 -6.73 17.98
CA LEU A 276 -12.31 -6.36 18.90
C LEU A 276 -11.88 -6.45 20.38
N SER A 277 -10.99 -7.39 20.74
CA SER A 277 -10.53 -7.56 22.11
C SER A 277 -9.46 -6.56 22.54
N ASN A 278 -8.77 -5.92 21.58
CA ASN A 278 -7.64 -5.04 21.87
C ASN A 278 -7.85 -3.60 21.40
N THR A 279 -9.03 -3.22 20.91
CA THR A 279 -9.32 -1.84 20.48
C THR A 279 -10.25 -1.16 21.47
N ASP A 280 -9.82 -0.02 22.01
CA ASP A 280 -10.72 0.89 22.74
C ASP A 280 -11.53 1.71 21.72
N PHE A 281 -12.80 1.35 21.57
CA PHE A 281 -13.69 2.02 20.62
C PHE A 281 -14.23 3.37 21.13
N GLU A 282 -14.03 3.73 22.36
CA GLU A 282 -14.29 5.09 22.84
C GLU A 282 -13.23 6.06 22.32
N GLU A 283 -11.97 5.62 22.26
CA GLU A 283 -10.87 6.37 21.64
C GLU A 283 -10.94 6.33 20.09
N HIS A 284 -11.56 5.29 19.49
CA HIS A 284 -11.63 5.07 18.04
C HIS A 284 -13.06 4.99 17.49
N PRO A 285 -13.95 5.98 17.71
CA PRO A 285 -15.37 5.88 17.32
C PRO A 285 -15.58 5.77 15.80
N ARG A 286 -14.75 6.43 14.99
CA ARG A 286 -14.82 6.32 13.52
C ARG A 286 -14.41 4.94 13.02
N LEU A 287 -13.42 4.33 13.66
CA LEU A 287 -12.98 2.98 13.33
C LEU A 287 -14.09 1.97 13.65
N LYS A 288 -14.77 2.11 14.79
CA LYS A 288 -15.91 1.27 15.15
C LYS A 288 -16.99 1.27 14.08
N VAL A 289 -17.45 2.45 13.65
CA VAL A 289 -18.50 2.55 12.62
C VAL A 289 -18.08 1.85 11.31
N ARG A 290 -16.80 2.01 10.90
CA ARG A 290 -16.29 1.35 9.71
C ARG A 290 -16.24 -0.17 9.87
N LEU A 291 -15.74 -0.67 10.99
CA LEU A 291 -15.67 -2.10 11.28
C LEU A 291 -17.06 -2.74 11.38
N ASP A 292 -18.01 -2.08 12.05
CA ASP A 292 -19.41 -2.54 12.14
C ASP A 292 -20.02 -2.70 10.75
N TYR A 293 -19.74 -1.77 9.82
CA TYR A 293 -20.16 -1.90 8.44
C TYR A 293 -19.56 -3.15 7.77
N TYR A 294 -18.23 -3.34 7.85
CA TYR A 294 -17.57 -4.47 7.20
C TYR A 294 -17.89 -5.81 7.86
N TYR A 295 -18.07 -5.85 9.17
CA TYR A 295 -18.38 -7.09 9.87
C TYR A 295 -19.84 -7.54 9.73
N ASN A 296 -20.78 -6.60 9.54
CA ASN A 296 -22.21 -6.89 9.59
C ASN A 296 -22.98 -6.60 8.29
N ALA A 297 -22.54 -5.64 7.50
CA ALA A 297 -23.28 -5.15 6.34
C ALA A 297 -22.55 -5.31 5.00
N PHE A 298 -21.19 -5.45 5.02
CA PHE A 298 -20.44 -5.57 3.79
C PHE A 298 -20.74 -6.91 3.11
N GLN A 299 -21.34 -6.84 1.94
CA GLN A 299 -21.38 -7.96 1.00
C GLN A 299 -20.29 -7.73 -0.04
N ALA A 300 -19.53 -8.78 -0.35
CA ALA A 300 -18.53 -8.74 -1.42
C ALA A 300 -19.12 -8.12 -2.68
N ILE A 301 -18.32 -7.41 -3.46
CA ILE A 301 -18.78 -6.87 -4.75
C ILE A 301 -19.40 -8.01 -5.52
N PRO A 302 -20.68 -7.88 -5.92
CA PRO A 302 -21.35 -8.94 -6.63
C PRO A 302 -20.56 -9.33 -7.86
N LYS A 303 -20.17 -10.60 -7.97
CA LYS A 303 -19.41 -11.10 -9.11
C LYS A 303 -20.23 -11.17 -10.39
N HIS A 304 -21.55 -10.94 -10.29
CA HIS A 304 -22.46 -11.03 -11.43
C HIS A 304 -22.82 -9.65 -11.96
N ILE A 305 -22.59 -9.46 -13.24
CA ILE A 305 -22.93 -8.22 -13.96
C ILE A 305 -23.85 -8.57 -15.10
N TYR A 306 -25.02 -7.92 -15.12
CA TYR A 306 -26.04 -8.16 -16.12
C TYR A 306 -26.17 -6.98 -17.07
N TYR A 307 -26.21 -7.24 -18.37
CA TYR A 307 -26.69 -6.31 -19.38
C TYR A 307 -27.76 -6.99 -20.23
N ASP A 308 -28.60 -6.22 -20.89
CA ASP A 308 -29.68 -6.76 -21.68
C ASP A 308 -29.50 -6.52 -23.19
N HIS A 309 -29.90 -7.49 -23.98
CA HIS A 309 -29.97 -7.38 -25.42
C HIS A 309 -31.15 -8.18 -25.96
N PHE A 310 -32.35 -7.58 -25.91
CA PHE A 310 -33.57 -8.16 -26.44
C PHE A 310 -33.93 -7.56 -27.82
N GLY A 311 -34.56 -8.35 -28.68
CA GLY A 311 -34.90 -7.98 -30.04
C GLY A 311 -33.82 -8.44 -31.05
N LYS A 312 -34.18 -8.54 -32.30
CA LYS A 312 -33.37 -9.08 -33.40
C LYS A 312 -32.28 -8.12 -33.92
N THR A 313 -31.95 -7.07 -33.24
CA THR A 313 -30.92 -6.10 -33.66
C THR A 313 -29.58 -6.53 -33.18
N THR A 314 -28.59 -6.62 -34.08
CA THR A 314 -27.19 -6.73 -33.71
C THR A 314 -26.72 -5.48 -32.98
N LEU A 315 -25.80 -5.65 -32.03
CA LEU A 315 -25.16 -4.50 -31.37
C LEU A 315 -24.52 -3.59 -32.44
N THR A 316 -24.67 -2.30 -32.28
CA THR A 316 -23.92 -1.33 -33.08
C THR A 316 -22.43 -1.45 -32.75
N GLU A 317 -21.57 -1.05 -33.69
CA GLU A 317 -20.11 -1.05 -33.47
C GLU A 317 -19.72 -0.28 -32.20
N GLN A 318 -20.42 0.82 -31.90
CA GLN A 318 -20.22 1.61 -30.69
C GLN A 318 -20.61 0.84 -29.41
N GLU A 319 -21.73 0.10 -29.43
CA GLU A 319 -22.17 -0.72 -28.30
C GLU A 319 -21.22 -1.89 -28.06
N GLN A 320 -20.73 -2.53 -29.15
CA GLN A 320 -19.75 -3.60 -29.07
C GLN A 320 -18.43 -3.10 -28.46
N ASN A 321 -17.90 -1.97 -28.94
CA ASN A 321 -16.67 -1.37 -28.40
C ASN A 321 -16.82 -0.98 -26.92
N ASN A 322 -18.01 -0.48 -26.53
CA ASN A 322 -18.30 -0.16 -25.13
C ASN A 322 -18.31 -1.43 -24.26
N LEU A 323 -18.89 -2.51 -24.77
CA LEU A 323 -18.96 -3.81 -24.10
C LEU A 323 -17.57 -4.44 -23.97
N ASP A 324 -16.77 -4.43 -25.04
CA ASP A 324 -15.41 -4.97 -25.04
C ASP A 324 -14.51 -4.21 -24.05
N THR A 325 -14.67 -2.88 -23.99
CA THR A 325 -13.97 -2.04 -23.00
C THR A 325 -14.41 -2.39 -21.57
N LEU A 326 -15.72 -2.62 -21.37
CA LEU A 326 -16.28 -3.01 -20.09
C LEU A 326 -15.76 -4.39 -19.67
N VAL A 327 -15.83 -5.38 -20.57
CA VAL A 327 -15.33 -6.75 -20.34
C VAL A 327 -13.84 -6.69 -19.98
N GLY A 328 -13.03 -5.96 -20.77
CA GLY A 328 -11.60 -5.79 -20.49
C GLY A 328 -11.31 -5.17 -19.11
N THR A 329 -12.13 -4.21 -18.69
CA THR A 329 -12.01 -3.59 -17.35
C THR A 329 -12.44 -4.54 -16.23
N LEU A 330 -13.38 -5.44 -16.48
CA LEU A 330 -14.00 -6.31 -15.48
C LEU A 330 -13.32 -7.67 -15.35
N VAL A 331 -12.55 -8.09 -16.33
CA VAL A 331 -11.73 -9.33 -16.26
C VAL A 331 -10.77 -9.30 -15.06
N GLU A 332 -10.27 -8.13 -14.71
CA GLU A 332 -9.42 -7.97 -13.52
C GLU A 332 -10.16 -8.24 -12.20
N PHE A 333 -11.50 -8.21 -12.22
CA PHE A 333 -12.36 -8.36 -11.04
C PHE A 333 -12.94 -9.76 -10.86
N ASP A 334 -12.58 -10.72 -11.72
CA ASP A 334 -13.16 -12.07 -11.73
C ASP A 334 -14.72 -12.03 -11.75
N ALA A 335 -15.28 -11.07 -12.50
CA ALA A 335 -16.70 -10.86 -12.60
C ALA A 335 -17.28 -11.64 -13.77
N GLU A 336 -18.36 -12.35 -13.52
CA GLU A 336 -19.16 -13.02 -14.54
C GLU A 336 -20.12 -12.02 -15.20
N ILE A 337 -20.01 -11.87 -16.51
CA ILE A 337 -20.85 -10.95 -17.28
C ILE A 337 -21.89 -11.76 -18.04
N THR A 338 -23.15 -11.53 -17.73
CA THR A 338 -24.30 -12.22 -18.34
C THR A 338 -25.10 -11.27 -19.23
N CYS A 339 -25.20 -11.60 -20.51
CA CYS A 339 -26.14 -10.96 -21.43
C CYS A 339 -27.53 -11.57 -21.25
N LEU A 340 -28.50 -10.78 -20.85
CA LEU A 340 -29.91 -11.20 -20.77
C LEU A 340 -30.59 -11.01 -22.13
N ASN A 341 -31.10 -12.11 -22.70
CA ASN A 341 -31.71 -12.14 -24.02
C ASN A 341 -32.77 -13.24 -24.10
N GLU A 342 -33.32 -13.46 -25.28
CA GLU A 342 -34.36 -14.46 -25.54
C GLU A 342 -33.90 -15.92 -25.32
N GLU A 343 -32.60 -16.18 -25.28
CA GLU A 343 -32.08 -17.54 -25.11
C GLU A 343 -32.04 -17.96 -23.64
N ASN A 344 -31.89 -16.97 -22.71
CA ASN A 344 -31.74 -17.24 -21.29
C ASN A 344 -32.82 -16.58 -20.38
N CYS A 345 -33.80 -15.90 -20.99
CA CYS A 345 -34.94 -15.28 -20.30
C CYS A 345 -36.25 -15.76 -20.87
N ASP A 346 -37.16 -16.29 -20.02
CA ASP A 346 -38.47 -16.71 -20.43
C ASP A 346 -39.42 -15.51 -20.61
N ILE A 347 -39.57 -15.05 -21.85
CA ILE A 347 -40.39 -13.90 -22.21
C ILE A 347 -41.89 -14.17 -21.90
N ASP A 348 -42.29 -15.45 -21.84
CA ASP A 348 -43.65 -15.87 -21.57
C ASP A 348 -44.00 -15.96 -20.09
N GLU A 349 -43.07 -15.84 -19.20
CA GLU A 349 -43.28 -15.99 -17.76
C GLU A 349 -44.33 -14.99 -17.19
N HIS A 350 -44.49 -13.83 -17.85
CA HIS A 350 -45.48 -12.83 -17.43
C HIS A 350 -46.16 -12.18 -18.63
N PRO A 351 -47.54 -12.11 -18.69
CA PRO A 351 -48.28 -11.58 -19.84
C PRO A 351 -47.91 -10.15 -20.23
N ALA A 352 -47.58 -9.28 -19.24
CA ALA A 352 -47.19 -7.91 -19.54
C ALA A 352 -45.82 -7.83 -20.21
N ILE A 353 -44.91 -8.76 -19.92
CA ILE A 353 -43.60 -8.85 -20.54
C ILE A 353 -43.72 -9.34 -21.98
N ARG A 354 -44.51 -10.39 -22.23
CA ARG A 354 -44.81 -10.85 -23.59
C ARG A 354 -45.46 -9.73 -24.42
N LYS A 355 -46.41 -8.98 -23.83
CA LYS A 355 -47.01 -7.83 -24.51
C LYS A 355 -45.98 -6.76 -24.85
N ALA A 356 -45.13 -6.38 -23.89
CA ALA A 356 -44.06 -5.39 -24.12
C ALA A 356 -43.07 -5.83 -25.22
N TYR A 357 -42.71 -7.12 -25.22
CA TYR A 357 -41.88 -7.70 -26.25
C TYR A 357 -42.49 -7.61 -27.65
N ASN A 358 -43.76 -8.02 -27.78
CA ASN A 358 -44.49 -7.98 -29.06
C ASN A 358 -44.71 -6.56 -29.58
N GLU A 359 -44.78 -5.57 -28.69
CA GLU A 359 -44.84 -4.13 -29.02
C GLU A 359 -43.47 -3.49 -29.31
N GLY A 360 -42.38 -4.28 -29.31
CA GLY A 360 -41.01 -3.79 -29.54
C GLY A 360 -40.43 -2.95 -28.39
N ARG A 361 -41.06 -2.98 -27.21
CA ARG A 361 -40.61 -2.24 -26.02
C ARG A 361 -39.55 -3.04 -25.25
N TYR A 362 -38.46 -3.39 -25.96
CA TYR A 362 -37.39 -4.25 -25.44
C TYR A 362 -36.70 -3.68 -24.19
N HIS A 363 -36.64 -2.36 -24.03
CA HIS A 363 -36.07 -1.72 -22.85
C HIS A 363 -36.87 -2.07 -21.57
N VAL A 364 -38.21 -2.24 -21.67
CA VAL A 364 -39.04 -2.66 -20.53
C VAL A 364 -38.78 -4.12 -20.19
N VAL A 365 -38.65 -4.96 -21.21
CA VAL A 365 -38.30 -6.38 -21.05
C VAL A 365 -36.92 -6.52 -20.39
N GLY A 366 -35.91 -5.81 -20.89
CA GLY A 366 -34.57 -5.82 -20.33
C GLY A 366 -34.50 -5.33 -18.88
N GLN A 367 -35.24 -4.27 -18.55
CA GLN A 367 -35.32 -3.80 -17.16
C GLN A 367 -35.94 -4.83 -16.22
N TYR A 368 -37.01 -5.48 -16.66
CA TYR A 368 -37.67 -6.51 -15.86
C TYR A 368 -36.70 -7.65 -15.51
N PHE A 369 -36.05 -8.25 -16.51
CA PHE A 369 -35.15 -9.37 -16.27
C PHE A 369 -33.90 -8.96 -15.48
N LYS A 370 -33.37 -7.76 -15.69
CA LYS A 370 -32.30 -7.23 -14.85
C LYS A 370 -32.71 -7.10 -13.38
N CYS A 371 -33.90 -6.53 -13.12
CA CYS A 371 -34.45 -6.43 -11.76
C CYS A 371 -34.66 -7.82 -11.14
N LYS A 372 -35.23 -8.77 -11.90
CA LYS A 372 -35.45 -10.14 -11.45
C LYS A 372 -34.12 -10.81 -11.05
N LYS A 373 -33.12 -10.77 -11.92
CA LYS A 373 -31.79 -11.33 -11.63
C LYS A 373 -31.11 -10.66 -10.43
N LEU A 374 -31.23 -9.35 -10.31
CA LEU A 374 -30.72 -8.63 -9.14
C LEU A 374 -31.40 -9.04 -7.84
N MET A 375 -32.69 -9.38 -7.89
CA MET A 375 -33.43 -9.86 -6.71
C MET A 375 -33.11 -11.31 -6.35
N GLU A 376 -32.85 -12.16 -7.35
CA GLU A 376 -32.57 -13.60 -7.17
C GLU A 376 -31.13 -13.90 -6.81
N GLU A 377 -30.19 -13.25 -7.49
CA GLU A 377 -28.77 -13.59 -7.47
C GLU A 377 -27.87 -12.44 -6.97
N GLY A 378 -28.44 -11.25 -6.77
CA GLY A 378 -27.66 -10.04 -6.53
C GLY A 378 -26.93 -9.57 -7.79
N GLY A 379 -25.95 -8.69 -7.65
CA GLY A 379 -25.15 -8.24 -8.79
C GLY A 379 -25.38 -6.79 -9.18
N ILE A 380 -25.00 -6.46 -10.41
CA ILE A 380 -25.12 -5.11 -10.98
C ILE A 380 -25.79 -5.23 -12.36
N ALA A 381 -26.75 -4.35 -12.59
CA ALA A 381 -27.35 -4.22 -13.91
C ALA A 381 -26.82 -2.97 -14.63
N LEU A 382 -26.32 -3.15 -15.83
CA LEU A 382 -25.78 -2.07 -16.67
C LEU A 382 -26.71 -1.75 -17.84
N SER A 383 -26.72 -0.48 -18.24
CA SER A 383 -27.34 -0.02 -19.46
C SER A 383 -26.36 -0.11 -20.64
N LYS A 384 -26.85 -0.43 -21.84
CA LYS A 384 -26.08 -0.40 -23.11
C LYS A 384 -25.39 0.96 -23.37
N GLN A 385 -25.84 2.03 -22.72
CA GLN A 385 -25.30 3.39 -22.90
C GLN A 385 -24.13 3.72 -21.97
N VAL A 386 -23.75 2.78 -21.09
CA VAL A 386 -22.63 3.01 -20.16
C VAL A 386 -21.33 3.08 -20.95
N ARG A 387 -20.82 4.28 -21.10
CA ARG A 387 -19.49 4.53 -21.67
C ARG A 387 -18.44 4.35 -20.58
N GLY A 388 -17.47 3.51 -20.85
CA GLY A 388 -16.24 3.28 -20.10
C GLY A 388 -16.27 3.64 -18.61
N ILE A 389 -16.45 2.65 -17.75
CA ILE A 389 -16.50 2.90 -16.31
C ILE A 389 -15.07 3.00 -15.81
N LYS A 390 -14.53 4.21 -15.75
CA LYS A 390 -13.24 4.49 -15.13
C LYS A 390 -13.26 4.26 -13.61
N TYR A 391 -14.45 4.16 -12.99
CA TYR A 391 -14.63 4.02 -11.53
C TYR A 391 -15.96 3.29 -11.21
N ILE A 392 -16.08 1.99 -11.53
CA ILE A 392 -17.21 1.19 -11.02
C ILE A 392 -17.19 1.17 -9.48
N THR A 393 -16.05 1.12 -8.88
CA THR A 393 -15.85 0.88 -7.46
C THR A 393 -16.46 1.92 -6.53
N PRO A 394 -16.30 3.25 -6.75
CA PRO A 394 -17.01 4.23 -5.93
C PRO A 394 -18.53 4.21 -6.15
N LEU A 395 -18.99 3.79 -7.33
CA LEU A 395 -20.41 3.65 -7.64
C LEU A 395 -21.01 2.44 -6.92
N LEU A 396 -20.29 1.32 -6.86
CA LEU A 396 -20.70 0.10 -6.17
C LEU A 396 -20.75 0.29 -4.65
N LEU A 397 -19.78 0.97 -4.08
CA LEU A 397 -19.76 1.33 -2.67
C LEU A 397 -20.81 2.40 -2.32
N ARG A 398 -21.18 3.28 -3.28
CA ARG A 398 -22.21 4.31 -3.09
C ARG A 398 -23.63 3.79 -3.36
N THR A 399 -23.83 2.83 -4.24
CA THR A 399 -25.18 2.30 -4.53
C THR A 399 -25.74 1.49 -3.38
N GLN A 400 -24.93 0.79 -2.61
CA GLN A 400 -25.40 0.20 -1.35
C GLN A 400 -25.83 1.26 -0.32
N ALA A 401 -25.22 2.45 -0.35
CA ALA A 401 -25.61 3.57 0.53
C ALA A 401 -26.82 4.38 0.00
N LEU A 402 -27.13 4.30 -1.31
CA LEU A 402 -28.23 5.05 -1.95
C LEU A 402 -29.54 4.24 -2.05
N PHE A 403 -29.47 2.93 -2.08
CA PHE A 403 -30.63 2.05 -1.99
C PHE A 403 -30.70 1.44 -0.59
N GLY A 404 -30.93 2.31 0.41
CA GLY A 404 -31.32 1.88 1.74
C GLY A 404 -32.61 1.08 1.64
N PHE A 405 -32.50 -0.24 1.62
CA PHE A 405 -33.62 -1.10 1.93
C PHE A 405 -33.84 -1.02 3.44
N GLN A 406 -35.01 -0.44 3.80
CA GLN A 406 -35.60 -0.64 5.11
C GLN A 406 -36.00 -2.09 5.28
#